data_507bd46c65f3d97ca6e9557124c118df
#
_entry.id   507bd46c65f3d97ca6e9557124c118df
#
_cell.length_a   1.000
_cell.length_b   1.000
_cell.length_c   1.000
_cell.angle_alpha   90.00
_cell.angle_beta   90.00
_cell.angle_gamma   90.00
#
_symmetry.space_group_name_H-M   'P 1'
#
loop_
_entity.id
_entity.type
_entity.pdbx_description
1 polymer ?
#
loop_
_entity_poly.entity_id
_entity_poly.type
_entity_poly.pdbx_seq_one_letter_code
_entity_poly.pdbx_strand_id
1 'polypeptide(L)'
;MKIYDELVWRGLIKDISSPELEEKLNNGGMTFYIGTDPTGDSLHIGHFSSFLISKRLKDAGHHPILLVGGATGLIGDPKPDTERPMITKEQVQHNFDCLAKQAKEIFGFEVVNNYDWSKDINFIDFLRDYGKYFNVNYMLAKEIIKTRLDLGITFTEFSYMIMQALDFYWLHENKGCTLQVAGQDQWGNITAGIELIRKKTGEEAYGFTMP
;
A
#
# COMPACT_ATOMS: atom_id res chain seq x y z
N MET A 1 13.83 -19.67 15.05
CA MET A 1 14.38 -18.43 14.47
C MET A 1 13.31 -17.38 14.60
N LYS A 2 13.65 -16.17 15.02
CA LYS A 2 12.68 -15.07 15.08
C LYS A 2 12.26 -14.68 13.66
N ILE A 3 11.05 -14.12 13.51
CA ILE A 3 10.50 -13.86 12.16
C ILE A 3 11.33 -12.86 11.36
N TYR A 4 11.82 -11.80 11.98
CA TYR A 4 12.69 -10.83 11.29
C TYR A 4 13.96 -11.49 10.74
N ASP A 5 14.64 -12.29 11.58
CA ASP A 5 15.86 -13.01 11.20
C ASP A 5 15.59 -13.98 10.03
N GLU A 6 14.44 -14.67 10.06
CA GLU A 6 14.04 -15.55 8.95
C GLU A 6 13.84 -14.79 7.66
N LEU A 7 13.13 -13.66 7.70
CA LEU A 7 12.89 -12.84 6.52
C LEU A 7 14.19 -12.27 5.93
N VAL A 8 15.11 -11.81 6.79
CA VAL A 8 16.44 -11.34 6.38
C VAL A 8 17.27 -12.48 5.77
N TRP A 9 17.33 -13.63 6.45
CA TRP A 9 18.08 -14.79 5.96
C TRP A 9 17.58 -15.29 4.60
N ARG A 10 16.27 -15.20 4.37
CA ARG A 10 15.66 -15.56 3.06
C ARG A 10 15.81 -14.46 2.00
N GLY A 11 16.32 -13.30 2.34
CA GLY A 11 16.39 -12.15 1.42
C GLY A 11 15.02 -11.55 1.10
N LEU A 12 14.06 -11.64 2.02
CA LEU A 12 12.67 -11.17 1.83
C LEU A 12 12.42 -9.77 2.37
N ILE A 13 13.41 -9.15 3.02
CA ILE A 13 13.39 -7.73 3.40
C ILE A 13 14.46 -7.01 2.59
N LYS A 14 14.06 -5.92 1.94
CA LYS A 14 14.94 -5.05 1.18
C LYS A 14 15.23 -3.75 1.93
N ASP A 15 14.20 -2.98 2.24
CA ASP A 15 14.29 -1.72 2.95
C ASP A 15 13.37 -1.74 4.17
N ILE A 16 13.77 -1.08 5.25
CA ILE A 16 12.97 -0.88 6.47
C ILE A 16 12.92 0.60 6.81
N SER A 17 11.79 1.07 7.31
CA SER A 17 11.59 2.49 7.65
C SER A 17 12.23 2.90 8.98
N SER A 18 12.45 1.95 9.89
CA SER A 18 13.06 2.17 11.20
C SER A 18 13.72 0.90 11.71
N PRO A 19 14.88 1.00 12.38
CA PRO A 19 15.50 -0.15 13.06
C PRO A 19 14.62 -0.81 14.13
N GLU A 20 13.70 -0.06 14.73
CA GLU A 20 12.75 -0.58 15.75
C GLU A 20 11.81 -1.65 15.19
N LEU A 21 11.64 -1.68 13.85
CA LEU A 21 10.78 -2.65 13.20
C LEU A 21 11.23 -4.10 13.45
N GLU A 22 12.53 -4.34 13.62
CA GLU A 22 13.06 -5.66 13.99
C GLU A 22 12.42 -6.20 15.26
N GLU A 23 12.45 -5.41 16.33
CA GLU A 23 11.88 -5.80 17.61
C GLU A 23 10.36 -5.97 17.52
N LYS A 24 9.68 -5.04 16.86
CA LYS A 24 8.22 -5.08 16.70
C LYS A 24 7.76 -6.31 15.92
N LEU A 25 8.44 -6.65 14.83
CA LEU A 25 8.15 -7.88 14.07
C LEU A 25 8.40 -9.14 14.90
N ASN A 26 9.48 -9.16 15.68
CA ASN A 26 9.80 -10.30 16.51
C ASN A 26 8.86 -10.51 17.71
N ASN A 27 8.18 -9.45 18.15
CA ASN A 27 7.22 -9.52 19.27
C ASN A 27 5.81 -9.93 18.83
N GLY A 28 5.48 -9.84 17.54
CA GLY A 28 4.13 -10.11 17.03
C GLY A 28 3.11 -9.01 17.35
N GLY A 29 1.86 -9.27 17.03
CA GLY A 29 0.72 -8.41 17.41
C GLY A 29 0.51 -7.16 16.56
N MET A 30 1.36 -6.87 15.55
CA MET A 30 1.12 -5.75 14.66
C MET A 30 0.00 -6.06 13.67
N THR A 31 -0.87 -5.09 13.44
CA THR A 31 -1.73 -5.08 12.26
C THR A 31 -0.97 -4.44 11.11
N PHE A 32 -0.92 -5.12 9.97
CA PHE A 32 -0.26 -4.64 8.77
C PHE A 32 -1.14 -4.81 7.54
N TYR A 33 -0.86 -4.01 6.50
CA TYR A 33 -1.53 -4.21 5.23
C TYR A 33 -0.57 -4.40 4.07
N ILE A 34 -1.07 -5.10 3.06
CA ILE A 34 -0.49 -5.21 1.73
C ILE A 34 -1.57 -4.82 0.72
N GLY A 35 -1.21 -4.04 -0.28
CA GLY A 35 -2.12 -3.56 -1.31
C GLY A 35 -1.97 -4.28 -2.64
N THR A 36 -3.06 -4.38 -3.39
CA THR A 36 -3.05 -4.76 -4.80
C THR A 36 -4.19 -4.06 -5.54
N ASP A 37 -3.91 -3.56 -6.74
CA ASP A 37 -4.95 -3.01 -7.60
C ASP A 37 -5.64 -4.13 -8.40
N PRO A 38 -6.97 -4.09 -8.54
CA PRO A 38 -7.74 -5.13 -9.22
C PRO A 38 -7.67 -4.99 -10.75
N THR A 39 -6.47 -5.14 -11.31
CA THR A 39 -6.21 -5.04 -12.76
C THR A 39 -6.60 -6.27 -13.57
N GLY A 40 -6.95 -7.37 -12.89
CA GLY A 40 -7.45 -8.61 -13.46
C GLY A 40 -8.30 -9.38 -12.44
N ASP A 41 -9.02 -10.38 -12.91
CA ASP A 41 -9.95 -11.19 -12.12
C ASP A 41 -9.30 -12.38 -11.41
N SER A 42 -7.99 -12.52 -11.49
CA SER A 42 -7.26 -13.64 -10.90
C SER A 42 -5.93 -13.20 -10.29
N LEU A 43 -5.64 -13.77 -9.10
CA LEU A 43 -4.31 -13.73 -8.53
C LEU A 43 -3.33 -14.51 -9.40
N HIS A 44 -2.10 -14.06 -9.47
CA HIS A 44 -1.01 -14.72 -10.20
C HIS A 44 0.21 -14.90 -9.32
N ILE A 45 1.27 -15.50 -9.84
CA ILE A 45 2.48 -15.85 -9.08
C ILE A 45 3.15 -14.65 -8.38
N GLY A 46 3.05 -13.44 -8.96
CA GLY A 46 3.56 -12.21 -8.32
C GLY A 46 2.82 -11.88 -7.03
N HIS A 47 1.48 -11.99 -7.02
CA HIS A 47 0.69 -11.85 -5.81
C HIS A 47 1.01 -12.94 -4.79
N PHE A 48 1.17 -14.18 -5.27
CA PHE A 48 1.45 -15.33 -4.43
C PHE A 48 2.74 -15.14 -3.62
N SER A 49 3.82 -14.65 -4.23
CA SER A 49 5.09 -14.39 -3.54
C SER A 49 4.92 -13.39 -2.39
N SER A 50 4.23 -12.27 -2.63
CA SER A 50 3.95 -11.24 -1.63
C SER A 50 3.05 -11.76 -0.51
N PHE A 51 2.01 -12.52 -0.87
CA PHE A 51 1.05 -13.07 0.10
C PHE A 51 1.65 -14.19 0.95
N LEU A 52 2.66 -14.93 0.45
CA LEU A 52 3.43 -15.87 1.26
C LEU A 52 4.22 -15.19 2.36
N ILE A 53 4.79 -14.00 2.09
CA ILE A 53 5.46 -13.21 3.12
C ILE A 53 4.44 -12.76 4.16
N SER A 54 3.29 -12.25 3.72
CA SER A 54 2.17 -11.86 4.60
C SER A 54 1.65 -13.04 5.42
N LYS A 55 1.59 -14.25 4.84
CA LYS A 55 1.23 -15.48 5.55
C LYS A 55 2.25 -15.84 6.64
N ARG A 56 3.56 -15.68 6.37
CA ARG A 56 4.61 -15.89 7.37
C ARG A 56 4.48 -14.94 8.55
N LEU A 57 4.20 -13.67 8.28
CA LEU A 57 3.93 -12.68 9.32
C LEU A 57 2.67 -13.05 10.12
N LYS A 58 1.61 -13.50 9.46
CA LYS A 58 0.40 -13.99 10.12
C LYS A 58 0.71 -15.17 11.06
N ASP A 59 1.49 -16.14 10.59
CA ASP A 59 1.88 -17.31 11.37
C ASP A 59 2.80 -16.93 12.55
N ALA A 60 3.49 -15.79 12.48
CA ALA A 60 4.27 -15.21 13.56
C ALA A 60 3.43 -14.34 14.52
N GLY A 61 2.11 -14.30 14.36
CA GLY A 61 1.19 -13.62 15.28
C GLY A 61 0.83 -12.18 14.89
N HIS A 62 1.09 -11.77 13.63
CA HIS A 62 0.64 -10.49 13.10
C HIS A 62 -0.72 -10.60 12.39
N HIS A 63 -1.39 -9.47 12.18
CA HIS A 63 -2.74 -9.39 11.61
C HIS A 63 -2.70 -8.78 10.21
N PRO A 64 -2.74 -9.59 9.13
CA PRO A 64 -2.73 -9.10 7.76
C PRO A 64 -4.08 -8.55 7.32
N ILE A 65 -4.06 -7.40 6.67
CA ILE A 65 -5.16 -6.84 5.89
C ILE A 65 -4.72 -6.80 4.44
N LEU A 66 -5.49 -7.39 3.54
CA LEU A 66 -5.33 -7.18 2.11
C LEU A 66 -6.23 -6.01 1.68
N LEU A 67 -5.60 -4.94 1.23
CA LEU A 67 -6.29 -3.85 0.57
C LEU A 67 -6.36 -4.15 -0.92
N VAL A 68 -7.57 -4.30 -1.45
CA VAL A 68 -7.79 -4.34 -2.89
C VAL A 68 -8.28 -2.96 -3.35
N GLY A 69 -7.52 -2.35 -4.24
CA GLY A 69 -7.64 -0.96 -4.61
C GLY A 69 -8.81 -0.65 -5.54
N GLY A 70 -10.06 -0.67 -5.06
CA GLY A 70 -11.22 -0.29 -5.86
C GLY A 70 -11.22 1.18 -6.30
N ALA A 71 -10.64 2.09 -5.51
CA ALA A 71 -10.44 3.48 -5.89
C ALA A 71 -9.14 3.68 -6.66
N THR A 72 -8.02 3.19 -6.14
CA THR A 72 -6.70 3.32 -6.76
C THR A 72 -6.60 2.59 -8.10
N GLY A 73 -7.31 1.48 -8.27
CA GLY A 73 -7.40 0.76 -9.53
C GLY A 73 -8.10 1.54 -10.66
N LEU A 74 -8.93 2.54 -10.33
CA LEU A 74 -9.52 3.46 -11.32
C LEU A 74 -8.51 4.51 -11.80
N ILE A 75 -7.47 4.77 -11.03
CA ILE A 75 -6.43 5.77 -11.31
C ILE A 75 -5.21 5.10 -11.93
N GLY A 76 -4.70 4.07 -11.29
CA GLY A 76 -3.50 3.32 -11.68
C GLY A 76 -2.20 3.92 -11.14
N ASP A 77 -1.40 3.07 -10.51
CA ASP A 77 -0.05 3.44 -10.04
C ASP A 77 0.86 3.77 -11.23
N PRO A 78 1.60 4.90 -11.21
CA PRO A 78 2.48 5.29 -12.31
C PRO A 78 3.48 4.20 -12.68
N LYS A 79 3.60 3.91 -13.99
CA LYS A 79 4.65 3.06 -14.54
C LYS A 79 5.79 3.92 -15.10
N PRO A 80 7.03 3.40 -15.16
CA PRO A 80 8.16 4.18 -15.66
C PRO A 80 8.00 4.71 -17.08
N ASP A 81 7.27 4.01 -17.93
CA ASP A 81 7.27 4.18 -19.39
C ASP A 81 5.89 4.47 -20.00
N THR A 82 4.80 4.15 -19.31
CA THR A 82 3.46 4.29 -19.89
C THR A 82 2.41 4.63 -18.85
N GLU A 83 1.40 5.40 -19.26
CA GLU A 83 0.17 5.55 -18.49
C GLU A 83 -0.65 4.25 -18.52
N ARG A 84 -1.27 3.89 -17.42
CA ARG A 84 -2.16 2.72 -17.39
C ARG A 84 -3.46 3.01 -18.13
N PRO A 85 -3.97 2.07 -18.95
CA PRO A 85 -5.30 2.21 -19.51
C PRO A 85 -6.34 2.23 -18.39
N MET A 86 -7.26 3.19 -18.46
CA MET A 86 -8.37 3.26 -17.51
C MET A 86 -9.34 2.10 -17.74
N ILE A 87 -9.69 1.41 -16.67
CA ILE A 87 -10.71 0.35 -16.67
C ILE A 87 -12.03 0.89 -16.09
N THR A 88 -13.15 0.30 -16.48
CA THR A 88 -14.47 0.77 -16.02
C THR A 88 -14.69 0.42 -14.54
N LYS A 89 -15.61 1.14 -13.89
CA LYS A 89 -15.98 0.86 -12.48
C LYS A 89 -16.55 -0.55 -12.32
N GLU A 90 -17.32 -1.02 -13.28
CA GLU A 90 -17.91 -2.36 -13.30
C GLU A 90 -16.81 -3.43 -13.36
N GLN A 91 -15.81 -3.21 -14.20
CA GLN A 91 -14.68 -4.13 -14.32
C GLN A 91 -13.83 -4.16 -13.05
N VAL A 92 -13.57 -2.98 -12.43
CA VAL A 92 -12.87 -2.88 -11.15
C VAL A 92 -13.62 -3.64 -10.06
N GLN A 93 -14.96 -3.47 -9.99
CA GLN A 93 -15.77 -4.18 -8.99
C GLN A 93 -15.77 -5.69 -9.21
N HIS A 94 -15.92 -6.15 -10.46
CA HIS A 94 -15.83 -7.57 -10.79
C HIS A 94 -14.47 -8.17 -10.37
N ASN A 95 -13.39 -7.51 -10.74
CA ASN A 95 -12.04 -7.97 -10.39
C ASN A 95 -11.83 -7.96 -8.87
N PHE A 96 -12.32 -6.92 -8.17
CA PHE A 96 -12.28 -6.86 -6.71
C PHE A 96 -12.94 -8.10 -6.10
N ASP A 97 -14.16 -8.42 -6.50
CA ASP A 97 -14.92 -9.55 -5.95
C ASP A 97 -14.17 -10.88 -6.15
N CYS A 98 -13.57 -11.06 -7.33
CA CYS A 98 -12.77 -12.24 -7.66
C CYS A 98 -11.51 -12.35 -6.81
N LEU A 99 -10.72 -11.27 -6.70
CA LEU A 99 -9.48 -11.25 -5.92
C LEU A 99 -9.76 -11.40 -4.42
N ALA A 100 -10.79 -10.73 -3.91
CA ALA A 100 -11.20 -10.81 -2.51
C ALA A 100 -11.60 -12.23 -2.12
N LYS A 101 -12.36 -12.92 -2.98
CA LYS A 101 -12.73 -14.30 -2.78
C LYS A 101 -11.50 -15.21 -2.70
N GLN A 102 -10.61 -15.12 -3.69
CA GLN A 102 -9.39 -15.94 -3.75
C GLN A 102 -8.48 -15.70 -2.53
N ALA A 103 -8.28 -14.44 -2.13
CA ALA A 103 -7.45 -14.11 -0.99
C ALA A 103 -8.01 -14.65 0.34
N LYS A 104 -9.33 -14.57 0.53
CA LYS A 104 -10.00 -15.13 1.70
C LYS A 104 -9.92 -16.65 1.75
N GLU A 105 -10.17 -17.33 0.62
CA GLU A 105 -10.19 -18.79 0.54
C GLU A 105 -8.79 -19.40 0.69
N ILE A 106 -7.76 -18.79 0.07
CA ILE A 106 -6.39 -19.35 0.03
C ILE A 106 -5.57 -18.95 1.27
N PHE A 107 -5.66 -17.68 1.68
CA PHE A 107 -4.77 -17.12 2.73
C PHE A 107 -5.52 -16.78 4.03
N GLY A 108 -6.85 -16.71 4.00
CA GLY A 108 -7.65 -16.32 5.15
C GLY A 108 -7.36 -14.89 5.62
N PHE A 109 -7.07 -13.96 4.68
CA PHE A 109 -6.83 -12.56 5.00
C PHE A 109 -8.14 -11.80 5.18
N GLU A 110 -8.16 -10.80 6.06
CA GLU A 110 -9.15 -9.74 6.02
C GLU A 110 -8.95 -8.95 4.73
N VAL A 111 -10.03 -8.69 3.98
CA VAL A 111 -9.98 -7.94 2.72
C VAL A 111 -10.81 -6.69 2.86
N VAL A 112 -10.23 -5.56 2.46
CA VAL A 112 -10.88 -4.24 2.45
C VAL A 112 -10.80 -3.60 1.07
N ASN A 113 -11.75 -2.69 0.78
CA ASN A 113 -11.81 -1.93 -0.46
C ASN A 113 -11.60 -0.44 -0.16
N ASN A 114 -10.56 0.17 -0.71
CA ASN A 114 -10.33 1.58 -0.47
C ASN A 114 -11.38 2.50 -1.14
N TYR A 115 -12.21 1.99 -2.04
CA TYR A 115 -13.35 2.71 -2.57
C TYR A 115 -14.38 3.06 -1.48
N ASP A 116 -14.51 2.22 -0.42
CA ASP A 116 -15.49 2.41 0.64
C ASP A 116 -15.31 3.72 1.41
N TRP A 117 -14.07 4.18 1.59
CA TRP A 117 -13.76 5.45 2.26
C TRP A 117 -13.38 6.58 1.30
N SER A 118 -12.87 6.26 0.11
CA SER A 118 -12.40 7.29 -0.83
C SER A 118 -13.55 7.97 -1.58
N LYS A 119 -14.64 7.24 -1.87
CA LYS A 119 -15.77 7.74 -2.68
C LYS A 119 -16.49 8.94 -2.07
N ASP A 120 -16.46 9.08 -0.75
CA ASP A 120 -17.18 10.10 -0.01
C ASP A 120 -16.30 11.32 0.33
N ILE A 121 -15.01 11.29 -0.01
CA ILE A 121 -14.11 12.42 0.22
C ILE A 121 -14.42 13.54 -0.78
N ASN A 122 -14.88 14.69 -0.27
CA ASN A 122 -15.08 15.87 -1.09
C ASN A 122 -13.74 16.43 -1.58
N PHE A 123 -13.68 16.92 -2.81
CA PHE A 123 -12.47 17.47 -3.42
C PHE A 123 -11.85 18.61 -2.60
N ILE A 124 -12.68 19.53 -2.09
CA ILE A 124 -12.19 20.66 -1.28
C ILE A 124 -11.63 20.16 0.07
N ASP A 125 -12.31 19.20 0.70
CA ASP A 125 -11.84 18.60 1.95
C ASP A 125 -10.55 17.81 1.74
N PHE A 126 -10.42 17.10 0.62
CA PHE A 126 -9.18 16.45 0.23
C PHE A 126 -8.00 17.43 0.16
N LEU A 127 -8.15 18.55 -0.55
CA LEU A 127 -7.09 19.55 -0.67
C LEU A 127 -6.76 20.22 0.69
N ARG A 128 -7.80 20.58 1.45
CA ARG A 128 -7.64 21.28 2.73
C ARG A 128 -7.03 20.38 3.82
N ASP A 129 -7.55 19.16 3.97
CA ASP A 129 -7.29 18.32 5.15
C ASP A 129 -6.14 17.34 4.94
N TYR A 130 -5.82 17.05 3.67
CA TYR A 130 -4.74 16.12 3.30
C TYR A 130 -3.70 16.77 2.39
N GLY A 131 -4.09 17.48 1.35
CA GLY A 131 -3.17 18.05 0.37
C GLY A 131 -2.06 18.90 0.98
N LYS A 132 -2.35 19.64 2.05
CA LYS A 132 -1.39 20.48 2.77
C LYS A 132 -0.20 19.71 3.40
N TYR A 133 -0.32 18.40 3.61
CA TYR A 133 0.74 17.59 4.17
C TYR A 133 1.73 17.06 3.13
N PHE A 134 1.40 17.19 1.83
CA PHE A 134 2.23 16.74 0.73
C PHE A 134 2.98 17.90 0.09
N ASN A 135 4.30 17.90 0.29
CA ASN A 135 5.17 18.89 -0.34
C ASN A 135 5.46 18.47 -1.79
N VAL A 136 5.14 19.35 -2.75
CA VAL A 136 5.30 19.08 -4.19
C VAL A 136 6.76 18.76 -4.54
N ASN A 137 7.74 19.50 -3.97
CA ASN A 137 9.16 19.22 -4.24
C ASN A 137 9.57 17.83 -3.78
N TYR A 138 9.04 17.37 -2.64
CA TYR A 138 9.27 16.02 -2.14
C TYR A 138 8.65 14.97 -3.09
N MET A 139 7.44 15.22 -3.58
CA MET A 139 6.78 14.32 -4.54
C MET A 139 7.54 14.24 -5.86
N LEU A 140 8.00 15.39 -6.38
CA LEU A 140 8.81 15.47 -7.60
C LEU A 140 10.19 14.78 -7.46
N ALA A 141 10.72 14.69 -6.25
CA ALA A 141 12.00 14.04 -5.98
C ALA A 141 11.93 12.49 -5.99
N LYS A 142 10.73 11.89 -6.04
CA LYS A 142 10.57 10.43 -6.09
C LYS A 142 11.08 9.89 -7.42
N GLU A 143 11.79 8.75 -7.38
CA GLU A 143 12.49 8.20 -8.55
C GLU A 143 11.55 7.95 -9.73
N ILE A 144 10.41 7.31 -9.48
CA ILE A 144 9.42 7.04 -10.52
C ILE A 144 8.84 8.32 -11.13
N ILE A 145 8.66 9.37 -10.33
CA ILE A 145 8.17 10.65 -10.83
C ILE A 145 9.24 11.34 -11.68
N LYS A 146 10.50 11.34 -11.24
CA LYS A 146 11.63 11.90 -12.02
C LYS A 146 11.72 11.27 -13.40
N THR A 147 11.63 9.95 -13.47
CA THR A 147 11.68 9.21 -14.74
C THR A 147 10.57 9.63 -15.71
N ARG A 148 9.40 10.02 -15.16
CA ARG A 148 8.23 10.40 -15.94
C ARG A 148 8.15 11.89 -16.28
N LEU A 149 8.90 12.77 -15.59
CA LEU A 149 8.81 14.24 -15.80
C LEU A 149 9.11 14.63 -17.26
N ASP A 150 10.11 14.03 -17.88
CA ASP A 150 10.49 14.34 -19.26
C ASP A 150 9.52 13.76 -20.29
N LEU A 151 8.85 12.66 -19.96
CA LEU A 151 7.85 12.01 -20.81
C LEU A 151 6.45 12.59 -20.63
N GLY A 152 6.25 13.33 -19.57
CA GLY A 152 4.95 13.79 -19.08
C GLY A 152 4.29 12.83 -18.12
N ILE A 153 3.72 13.37 -17.05
CA ILE A 153 2.90 12.65 -16.07
C ILE A 153 1.60 13.41 -15.87
N THR A 154 0.47 12.71 -15.88
CA THR A 154 -0.81 13.35 -15.61
C THR A 154 -0.96 13.66 -14.13
N PHE A 155 -1.78 14.66 -13.78
CA PHE A 155 -2.10 14.95 -12.38
C PHE A 155 -2.76 13.74 -11.69
N THR A 156 -3.51 12.96 -12.43
CA THR A 156 -4.13 11.72 -11.96
C THR A 156 -3.08 10.73 -11.46
N GLU A 157 -2.11 10.38 -12.29
CA GLU A 157 -1.00 9.50 -11.88
C GLU A 157 -0.15 10.10 -10.76
N PHE A 158 0.15 11.41 -10.84
CA PHE A 158 0.93 12.11 -9.83
C PHE A 158 0.26 12.08 -8.44
N SER A 159 -1.06 12.12 -8.39
CA SER A 159 -1.83 12.08 -7.14
C SER A 159 -1.99 10.68 -6.53
N TYR A 160 -1.62 9.61 -7.24
CA TYR A 160 -1.72 8.22 -6.74
C TYR A 160 -1.03 8.03 -5.37
N MET A 161 0.16 8.57 -5.21
CA MET A 161 0.90 8.54 -3.94
C MET A 161 0.09 9.09 -2.77
N ILE A 162 -0.69 10.16 -3.01
CA ILE A 162 -1.53 10.78 -1.98
C ILE A 162 -2.67 9.83 -1.60
N MET A 163 -3.28 9.17 -2.58
CA MET A 163 -4.36 8.21 -2.34
C MET A 163 -3.87 7.02 -1.51
N GLN A 164 -2.73 6.45 -1.86
CA GLN A 164 -2.16 5.33 -1.09
C GLN A 164 -1.74 5.75 0.32
N ALA A 165 -1.23 6.97 0.51
CA ALA A 165 -0.94 7.50 1.83
C ALA A 165 -2.21 7.68 2.67
N LEU A 166 -3.31 8.11 2.05
CA LEU A 166 -4.64 8.18 2.68
C LEU A 166 -5.15 6.80 3.10
N ASP A 167 -4.93 5.78 2.29
CA ASP A 167 -5.31 4.41 2.61
C ASP A 167 -4.60 3.93 3.87
N PHE A 168 -3.28 4.17 3.98
CA PHE A 168 -2.52 3.81 5.16
C PHE A 168 -3.01 4.59 6.40
N TYR A 169 -3.24 5.90 6.26
CA TYR A 169 -3.78 6.72 7.34
C TYR A 169 -5.16 6.24 7.77
N TRP A 170 -6.07 5.94 6.84
CA TRP A 170 -7.40 5.43 7.17
C TRP A 170 -7.35 4.09 7.90
N LEU A 171 -6.51 3.17 7.42
CA LEU A 171 -6.30 1.87 8.06
C LEU A 171 -5.67 2.02 9.46
N HIS A 172 -4.78 2.99 9.63
CA HIS A 172 -4.21 3.31 10.93
C HIS A 172 -5.28 3.73 11.93
N GLU A 173 -6.11 4.72 11.57
CA GLU A 173 -7.17 5.26 12.43
C GLU A 173 -8.30 4.25 12.72
N ASN A 174 -8.68 3.45 11.74
CA ASN A 174 -9.89 2.62 11.82
C ASN A 174 -9.62 1.14 12.09
N LYS A 175 -8.41 0.66 11.88
CA LYS A 175 -8.02 -0.75 12.01
C LYS A 175 -6.79 -0.97 12.91
N GLY A 176 -6.19 0.10 13.45
CA GLY A 176 -4.94 0.00 14.21
C GLY A 176 -3.78 -0.52 13.37
N CYS A 177 -3.81 -0.28 12.06
CA CYS A 177 -2.76 -0.71 11.15
C CYS A 177 -1.51 0.17 11.32
N THR A 178 -0.40 -0.42 11.75
CA THR A 178 0.85 0.29 12.03
C THR A 178 1.98 -0.07 11.08
N LEU A 179 1.76 -0.99 10.14
CA LEU A 179 2.81 -1.45 9.22
C LEU A 179 2.25 -1.60 7.80
N GLN A 180 2.99 -1.08 6.81
CA GLN A 180 2.76 -1.35 5.39
C GLN A 180 3.87 -2.25 4.84
N VAL A 181 3.47 -3.26 4.07
CA VAL A 181 4.37 -4.21 3.40
C VAL A 181 4.10 -4.16 1.90
N ALA A 182 5.13 -3.98 1.08
CA ALA A 182 4.97 -3.93 -0.38
C ALA A 182 6.27 -4.27 -1.12
N GLY A 183 6.25 -4.30 -2.45
CA GLY A 183 7.44 -4.39 -3.30
C GLY A 183 8.33 -3.15 -3.19
N GLN A 184 9.60 -3.28 -3.58
CA GLN A 184 10.59 -2.20 -3.48
C GLN A 184 10.17 -0.94 -4.26
N ASP A 185 9.48 -1.10 -5.38
CA ASP A 185 8.92 0.00 -6.18
C ASP A 185 7.97 0.90 -5.40
N GLN A 186 7.36 0.37 -4.33
CA GLN A 186 6.41 1.08 -3.46
C GLN A 186 7.04 1.89 -2.32
N TRP A 187 8.38 1.89 -2.19
CA TRP A 187 9.05 2.58 -1.08
C TRP A 187 8.63 4.05 -0.93
N GLY A 188 8.49 4.74 -2.04
CA GLY A 188 8.03 6.13 -2.07
C GLY A 188 6.63 6.33 -1.52
N ASN A 189 5.71 5.42 -1.84
CA ASN A 189 4.33 5.45 -1.39
C ASN A 189 4.23 5.09 0.10
N ILE A 190 4.99 4.07 0.55
CA ILE A 190 5.08 3.67 1.96
C ILE A 190 5.53 4.84 2.84
N THR A 191 6.64 5.50 2.46
CA THR A 191 7.19 6.61 3.24
C THR A 191 6.27 7.82 3.26
N ALA A 192 5.52 8.07 2.20
CA ALA A 192 4.50 9.12 2.16
C ALA A 192 3.34 8.85 3.15
N GLY A 193 2.91 7.59 3.26
CA GLY A 193 1.88 7.18 4.22
C GLY A 193 2.35 7.30 5.67
N ILE A 194 3.56 6.83 5.99
CA ILE A 194 4.19 6.98 7.30
C ILE A 194 4.25 8.47 7.71
N GLU A 195 4.71 9.32 6.80
CA GLU A 195 4.83 10.75 7.06
C GLU A 195 3.47 11.45 7.25
N LEU A 196 2.43 11.02 6.52
CA LEU A 196 1.07 11.52 6.70
C LEU A 196 0.54 11.18 8.10
N ILE A 197 0.68 9.92 8.53
CA ILE A 197 0.27 9.48 9.86
C ILE A 197 0.98 10.31 10.92
N ARG A 198 2.32 10.39 10.86
CA ARG A 198 3.11 11.17 11.80
C ARG A 198 2.67 12.63 11.89
N LYS A 199 2.40 13.28 10.76
CA LYS A 199 1.99 14.69 10.73
C LYS A 199 0.58 14.94 11.24
N LYS A 200 -0.33 13.97 11.05
CA LYS A 200 -1.73 14.15 11.45
C LYS A 200 -2.00 13.70 12.88
N THR A 201 -1.36 12.65 13.34
CA THR A 201 -1.66 12.01 14.63
C THR A 201 -0.54 12.20 15.67
N GLY A 202 0.69 12.41 15.22
CA GLY A 202 1.88 12.34 16.07
C GLY A 202 2.34 10.93 16.38
N GLU A 203 1.64 9.91 15.85
CA GLU A 203 1.94 8.49 16.07
C GLU A 203 2.92 7.95 15.05
N GLU A 204 3.56 6.82 15.39
CA GLU A 204 4.52 6.16 14.53
C GLU A 204 3.88 5.03 13.73
N ALA A 205 4.24 4.97 12.47
CA ALA A 205 3.93 3.85 11.58
C ALA A 205 5.20 3.37 10.89
N TYR A 206 5.18 2.16 10.39
CA TYR A 206 6.35 1.45 9.87
C TYR A 206 6.08 0.92 8.47
N GLY A 207 7.15 0.62 7.77
CA GLY A 207 7.08 -0.03 6.49
C GLY A 207 8.32 -0.84 6.20
N PHE A 208 8.17 -1.92 5.45
CA PHE A 208 9.28 -2.58 4.81
C PHE A 208 8.94 -3.00 3.39
N THR A 209 9.98 -3.12 2.56
CA THR A 209 9.85 -3.58 1.19
C THR A 209 10.42 -4.98 1.02
N MET A 210 9.81 -5.69 0.07
CA MET A 210 10.29 -6.95 -0.49
C MET A 210 11.05 -6.68 -1.79
N PRO A 211 12.00 -7.55 -2.19
CA PRO A 211 12.62 -7.52 -3.51
C PRO A 211 11.62 -7.65 -4.64
#